data_de0694c8f0bfdab37534ca26bec78405
#
_entry.id   de0694c8f0bfdab37534ca26bec78405
#
_cell.length_a   1.000
_cell.length_b   1.000
_cell.length_c   1.000
_cell.angle_alpha   90.00
_cell.angle_beta   90.00
_cell.angle_gamma   90.00
#
_symmetry.space_group_name_H-M   'P 1'
#
loop_
_entity.id
_entity.type
_entity.pdbx_description
1 polymer ?
#
loop_
_entity_poly.entity_id
_entity_poly.type
_entity_poly.pdbx_seq_one_letter_code
_entity_poly.pdbx_strand_id
1 'polypeptide(L)'
;VARDPLGIKPLCYAKEGPLFAAASESVALINLGFKPESVKSLAPGHAITIEGGEFKIEQFAPSPRRAHCFFEWIYFANVASTLDERSVYLSRTALGVELARIERAAGRVPIDENTIVVPVPDTSKAAADSMAYELGIPSREGLIRNRYAGRTFIEGGGGRQKKAESKYTPLREVLEGK
;
A
#
# COMPACT_ATOMS: atom_id res chain seq x y z
N VAL A 1 1.65 -1.88 24.18
CA VAL A 1 1.19 -1.97 22.76
C VAL A 1 0.66 -3.38 22.53
N ALA A 2 -0.48 -3.53 21.86
CA ALA A 2 -1.06 -4.85 21.62
C ALA A 2 -1.63 -4.95 20.20
N ARG A 3 -1.61 -6.16 19.62
CA ARG A 3 -2.19 -6.49 18.33
C ARG A 3 -3.36 -7.46 18.49
N ASP A 4 -4.45 -7.21 17.78
CA ASP A 4 -5.64 -8.05 17.86
C ASP A 4 -5.33 -9.53 17.52
N PRO A 5 -6.13 -10.50 18.06
CA PRO A 5 -5.84 -11.92 17.86
C PRO A 5 -5.94 -12.43 16.43
N LEU A 6 -6.65 -11.72 15.55
CA LEU A 6 -6.75 -12.07 14.13
C LEU A 6 -5.68 -11.40 13.27
N GLY A 7 -4.98 -10.38 13.83
CA GLY A 7 -3.99 -9.59 13.10
C GLY A 7 -4.60 -8.79 11.96
N ILE A 8 -5.84 -8.29 12.13
CA ILE A 8 -6.57 -7.54 11.09
C ILE A 8 -5.74 -6.35 10.62
N LYS A 9 -5.20 -5.59 11.58
CA LYS A 9 -4.34 -4.45 11.30
C LYS A 9 -2.87 -4.79 11.55
N PRO A 10 -1.94 -4.26 10.74
CA PRO A 10 -0.53 -4.47 10.95
C PRO A 10 -0.04 -3.72 12.20
N LEU A 11 0.97 -4.28 12.82
CA LEU A 11 1.70 -3.66 13.91
C LEU A 11 3.13 -4.17 13.89
N CYS A 12 4.08 -3.26 13.80
CA CYS A 12 5.49 -3.55 13.89
C CYS A 12 6.14 -2.78 15.04
N TYR A 13 7.30 -3.23 15.46
CA TYR A 13 8.11 -2.61 16.50
C TYR A 13 9.58 -2.75 16.19
N ALA A 14 10.39 -1.88 16.79
CA ALA A 14 11.83 -1.97 16.80
C ALA A 14 12.36 -1.65 18.19
N LYS A 15 13.43 -2.34 18.59
CA LYS A 15 14.16 -2.10 19.83
C LYS A 15 15.65 -2.14 19.54
N GLU A 16 16.35 -1.04 19.83
CA GLU A 16 17.80 -0.91 19.69
C GLU A 16 18.36 -0.25 20.95
N GLY A 17 19.07 -1.05 21.74
CA GLY A 17 19.55 -0.61 23.05
C GLY A 17 18.38 -0.14 23.94
N PRO A 18 18.39 1.09 24.47
CA PRO A 18 17.32 1.65 25.27
C PRO A 18 16.13 2.16 24.43
N LEU A 19 16.29 2.31 23.12
CA LEU A 19 15.27 2.87 22.24
C LEU A 19 14.23 1.80 21.88
N PHE A 20 12.96 2.16 21.98
CA PHE A 20 11.83 1.36 21.54
C PHE A 20 10.84 2.23 20.79
N ALA A 21 10.32 1.72 19.68
CA ALA A 21 9.19 2.31 18.99
C ALA A 21 8.28 1.24 18.40
N ALA A 22 7.00 1.57 18.24
CA ALA A 22 6.02 0.74 17.56
C ALA A 22 5.17 1.59 16.62
N ALA A 23 4.80 1.02 15.47
CA ALA A 23 4.03 1.70 14.44
C ALA A 23 3.17 0.70 13.68
N SER A 24 2.16 1.19 12.98
CA SER A 24 1.36 0.37 12.06
C SER A 24 2.15 -0.05 10.82
N GLU A 25 3.21 0.70 10.47
CA GLU A 25 3.98 0.51 9.24
C GLU A 25 5.49 0.56 9.50
N SER A 26 6.24 -0.36 8.88
CA SER A 26 7.70 -0.46 9.05
C SER A 26 8.44 0.79 8.59
N VAL A 27 7.97 1.46 7.52
CA VAL A 27 8.59 2.68 7.00
C VAL A 27 8.65 3.80 8.04
N ALA A 28 7.68 3.88 8.95
CA ALA A 28 7.70 4.87 10.02
C ALA A 28 8.88 4.66 10.98
N LEU A 29 9.19 3.42 11.32
CA LEU A 29 10.31 3.08 12.19
C LEU A 29 11.65 3.31 11.49
N ILE A 30 11.74 2.95 10.20
CA ILE A 30 12.94 3.21 9.39
C ILE A 30 13.21 4.71 9.28
N ASN A 31 12.17 5.53 9.07
CA ASN A 31 12.30 6.99 9.03
C ASN A 31 12.70 7.61 10.37
N LEU A 32 12.43 6.93 11.49
CA LEU A 32 12.93 7.30 12.82
C LEU A 32 14.40 6.90 13.04
N GLY A 33 15.03 6.21 12.08
CA GLY A 33 16.44 5.82 12.15
C GLY A 33 16.70 4.42 12.67
N PHE A 34 15.67 3.61 12.92
CA PHE A 34 15.87 2.19 13.24
C PHE A 34 16.36 1.42 12.01
N LYS A 35 17.28 0.48 12.25
CA LYS A 35 17.80 -0.38 11.19
C LYS A 35 16.69 -1.31 10.66
N PRO A 36 16.61 -1.55 9.35
CA PRO A 36 15.57 -2.43 8.77
C PRO A 36 15.51 -3.82 9.42
N GLU A 37 16.68 -4.40 9.77
CA GLU A 37 16.80 -5.71 10.40
C GLU A 37 16.29 -5.76 11.84
N SER A 38 16.19 -4.62 12.52
CA SER A 38 15.61 -4.53 13.87
C SER A 38 14.09 -4.34 13.89
N VAL A 39 13.48 -4.01 12.74
CA VAL A 39 12.03 -3.88 12.62
C VAL A 39 11.38 -5.25 12.49
N LYS A 40 10.47 -5.56 13.41
CA LYS A 40 9.77 -6.85 13.48
C LYS A 40 8.26 -6.65 13.52
N SER A 41 7.50 -7.55 12.90
CA SER A 41 6.05 -7.61 13.06
C SER A 41 5.69 -8.21 14.41
N LEU A 42 4.77 -7.58 15.14
CA LEU A 42 4.20 -8.19 16.34
C LEU A 42 3.19 -9.26 15.94
N ALA A 43 3.33 -10.46 16.51
CA ALA A 43 2.41 -11.55 16.22
C ALA A 43 0.97 -11.22 16.68
N PRO A 44 -0.08 -11.70 15.97
CA PRO A 44 -1.45 -11.55 16.40
C PRO A 44 -1.67 -12.13 17.81
N GLY A 45 -2.50 -11.45 18.61
CA GLY A 45 -2.78 -11.86 20.00
C GLY A 45 -1.64 -11.61 20.99
N HIS A 46 -0.63 -10.82 20.59
CA HIS A 46 0.49 -10.49 21.45
C HIS A 46 0.48 -9.02 21.86
N ALA A 47 1.02 -8.78 23.03
CA ALA A 47 1.26 -7.46 23.58
C ALA A 47 2.74 -7.26 23.93
N ILE A 48 3.18 -6.01 23.83
CA ILE A 48 4.48 -5.56 24.32
C ILE A 48 4.23 -4.68 25.54
N THR A 49 4.85 -5.01 26.64
CA THR A 49 4.88 -4.20 27.87
C THR A 49 6.31 -3.74 28.11
N ILE A 50 6.44 -2.53 28.65
CA ILE A 50 7.71 -1.97 29.10
C ILE A 50 7.47 -1.38 30.47
N GLU A 51 8.08 -1.99 31.47
CA GLU A 51 7.93 -1.59 32.88
C GLU A 51 9.27 -1.71 33.57
N GLY A 52 9.66 -0.67 34.30
CA GLY A 52 10.96 -0.65 35.00
C GLY A 52 12.18 -0.83 34.10
N GLY A 53 12.06 -0.56 32.80
CA GLY A 53 13.12 -0.81 31.82
C GLY A 53 13.14 -2.23 31.23
N GLU A 54 12.31 -3.13 31.73
CA GLU A 54 12.12 -4.45 31.14
C GLU A 54 11.19 -4.41 29.92
N PHE A 55 11.64 -5.07 28.87
CA PHE A 55 10.88 -5.25 27.61
C PHE A 55 10.38 -6.69 27.54
N LYS A 56 9.06 -6.86 27.44
CA LYS A 56 8.42 -8.17 27.44
C LYS A 56 7.39 -8.29 26.33
N ILE A 57 7.40 -9.43 25.65
CA ILE A 57 6.36 -9.79 24.67
C ILE A 57 5.61 -10.99 25.21
N GLU A 58 4.30 -10.84 25.33
CA GLU A 58 3.43 -11.89 25.89
C GLU A 58 2.22 -12.12 24.98
N GLN A 59 1.85 -13.38 24.85
CA GLN A 59 0.57 -13.73 24.22
C GLN A 59 -0.57 -13.54 25.23
N PHE A 60 -1.46 -12.58 24.99
CA PHE A 60 -2.63 -12.32 25.84
C PHE A 60 -3.90 -13.04 25.33
N ALA A 61 -3.91 -13.46 24.06
CA ALA A 61 -5.03 -14.18 23.47
C ALA A 61 -4.55 -15.16 22.42
N PRO A 62 -5.19 -16.34 22.26
CA PRO A 62 -4.88 -17.26 21.17
C PRO A 62 -5.23 -16.64 19.83
N SER A 63 -4.43 -16.92 18.80
CA SER A 63 -4.68 -16.53 17.40
C SER A 63 -5.16 -17.76 16.61
N PRO A 64 -6.48 -17.97 16.53
CA PRO A 64 -7.03 -19.19 15.91
C PRO A 64 -6.84 -19.22 14.40
N ARG A 65 -6.73 -18.05 13.78
CA ARG A 65 -6.42 -17.87 12.35
C ARG A 65 -5.89 -16.47 12.11
N ARG A 66 -5.11 -16.30 11.05
CA ARG A 66 -4.74 -14.98 10.52
C ARG A 66 -5.85 -14.46 9.60
N ALA A 67 -6.30 -13.23 9.82
CA ALA A 67 -7.32 -12.57 9.00
C ALA A 67 -6.89 -11.13 8.71
N HIS A 68 -5.73 -11.00 8.05
CA HIS A 68 -5.16 -9.72 7.68
C HIS A 68 -6.10 -8.96 6.76
N CYS A 69 -6.21 -7.65 6.96
CA CYS A 69 -6.92 -6.78 6.05
C CYS A 69 -6.10 -6.62 4.77
N PHE A 70 -6.54 -7.22 3.67
CA PHE A 70 -5.81 -7.15 2.39
C PHE A 70 -5.70 -5.72 1.84
N PHE A 71 -6.60 -4.80 2.21
CA PHE A 71 -6.52 -3.37 1.85
C PHE A 71 -5.25 -2.69 2.36
N GLU A 72 -4.61 -3.21 3.40
CA GLU A 72 -3.33 -2.68 3.85
C GLU A 72 -2.28 -2.79 2.75
N TRP A 73 -2.14 -3.95 2.11
CA TRP A 73 -1.16 -4.14 1.03
C TRP A 73 -1.57 -3.44 -0.27
N ILE A 74 -2.84 -3.48 -0.65
CA ILE A 74 -3.27 -2.98 -1.96
C ILE A 74 -3.51 -1.46 -1.99
N TYR A 75 -3.80 -0.84 -0.84
CA TYR A 75 -4.24 0.56 -0.83
C TYR A 75 -3.70 1.42 0.31
N PHE A 76 -3.81 0.99 1.59
CA PHE A 76 -3.57 1.90 2.72
C PHE A 76 -2.09 2.14 3.01
N ALA A 77 -1.29 1.08 3.06
CA ALA A 77 0.09 1.17 3.49
C ALA A 77 0.97 1.97 2.51
N ASN A 78 1.98 2.59 3.05
CA ASN A 78 3.04 3.18 2.24
C ASN A 78 3.73 2.09 1.43
N VAL A 79 4.01 2.38 0.17
CA VAL A 79 4.59 1.40 -0.76
C VAL A 79 5.96 0.87 -0.33
N ALA A 80 6.71 1.65 0.44
CA ALA A 80 8.01 1.26 1.00
C ALA A 80 7.91 0.38 2.25
N SER A 81 6.70 0.14 2.78
CA SER A 81 6.51 -0.68 3.98
C SER A 81 6.60 -2.17 3.69
N THR A 82 7.08 -2.90 4.70
CA THR A 82 6.96 -4.35 4.83
C THR A 82 6.01 -4.64 5.99
N LEU A 83 4.94 -5.37 5.73
CA LEU A 83 3.92 -5.75 6.70
C LEU A 83 3.86 -7.27 6.79
N ASP A 84 3.95 -7.82 8.01
CA ASP A 84 3.94 -9.27 8.23
C ASP A 84 4.89 -10.02 7.27
N GLU A 85 6.13 -9.51 7.18
CA GLU A 85 7.24 -10.05 6.35
C GLU A 85 6.98 -9.98 4.83
N ARG A 86 5.92 -9.27 4.39
CA ARG A 86 5.56 -9.11 2.98
C ARG A 86 5.69 -7.65 2.54
N SER A 87 6.51 -7.41 1.53
CA SER A 87 6.66 -6.10 0.90
C SER A 87 5.35 -5.62 0.27
N VAL A 88 4.96 -4.39 0.58
CA VAL A 88 3.80 -3.72 -0.04
C VAL A 88 4.07 -3.47 -1.53
N TYR A 89 5.28 -3.04 -1.89
CA TYR A 89 5.68 -2.85 -3.29
C TYR A 89 5.52 -4.12 -4.11
N LEU A 90 6.13 -5.24 -3.65
CA LEU A 90 6.06 -6.52 -4.36
C LEU A 90 4.64 -7.08 -4.42
N SER A 91 3.81 -6.82 -3.41
CA SER A 91 2.39 -7.22 -3.45
C SER A 91 1.63 -6.46 -4.53
N ARG A 92 1.90 -5.15 -4.69
CA ARG A 92 1.26 -4.34 -5.73
C ARG A 92 1.77 -4.66 -7.13
N THR A 93 3.05 -4.95 -7.30
CA THR A 93 3.58 -5.40 -8.59
C THR A 93 2.97 -6.74 -9.00
N ALA A 94 2.81 -7.68 -8.08
CA ALA A 94 2.13 -8.95 -8.36
C ALA A 94 0.68 -8.76 -8.82
N LEU A 95 -0.05 -7.79 -8.26
CA LEU A 95 -1.40 -7.42 -8.74
C LEU A 95 -1.37 -6.89 -10.17
N GLY A 96 -0.37 -6.10 -10.54
CA GLY A 96 -0.19 -5.61 -11.91
C GLY A 96 0.01 -6.74 -12.91
N VAL A 97 0.82 -7.74 -12.58
CA VAL A 97 1.02 -8.95 -13.40
C VAL A 97 -0.31 -9.71 -13.59
N GLU A 98 -1.07 -9.90 -12.50
CA GLU A 98 -2.38 -10.56 -12.58
C GLU A 98 -3.38 -9.78 -13.43
N LEU A 99 -3.42 -8.44 -13.31
CA LEU A 99 -4.26 -7.58 -14.15
C LEU A 99 -3.89 -7.71 -15.63
N ALA A 100 -2.60 -7.72 -15.96
CA ALA A 100 -2.11 -7.93 -17.34
C ALA A 100 -2.56 -9.29 -17.88
N ARG A 101 -2.45 -10.34 -17.07
CA ARG A 101 -2.89 -11.70 -17.46
C ARG A 101 -4.39 -11.78 -17.72
N ILE A 102 -5.20 -11.16 -16.86
CA ILE A 102 -6.66 -11.09 -17.00
C ILE A 102 -7.04 -10.31 -18.26
N GLU A 103 -6.41 -9.16 -18.50
CA GLU A 103 -6.72 -8.32 -19.66
C GLU A 103 -6.34 -9.01 -20.98
N ARG A 104 -5.15 -9.63 -21.02
CA ARG A 104 -4.72 -10.41 -22.19
C ARG A 104 -5.65 -11.59 -22.49
N ALA A 105 -6.14 -12.27 -21.46
CA ALA A 105 -7.08 -13.37 -21.61
C ALA A 105 -8.48 -12.91 -22.02
N ALA A 106 -8.92 -11.74 -21.54
CA ALA A 106 -10.22 -11.16 -21.85
C ALA A 106 -10.30 -10.51 -23.23
N GLY A 107 -9.17 -10.01 -23.75
CA GLY A 107 -9.08 -9.36 -25.06
C GLY A 107 -10.00 -8.15 -25.23
N ARG A 108 -10.29 -7.42 -24.14
CA ARG A 108 -11.24 -6.29 -24.15
C ARG A 108 -10.65 -5.04 -24.75
N VAL A 109 -9.35 -4.86 -24.62
CA VAL A 109 -8.61 -3.70 -25.11
C VAL A 109 -7.53 -4.18 -26.07
N PRO A 110 -7.36 -3.56 -27.25
CA PRO A 110 -6.21 -3.83 -28.13
C PRO A 110 -4.90 -3.59 -27.37
N ILE A 111 -3.92 -4.47 -27.56
CA ILE A 111 -2.58 -4.30 -26.99
C ILE A 111 -1.65 -3.96 -28.16
N ASP A 112 -1.63 -2.68 -28.50
CA ASP A 112 -0.90 -2.14 -29.66
C ASP A 112 -0.14 -0.84 -29.32
N GLU A 113 0.43 -0.20 -30.29
CA GLU A 113 1.19 1.05 -30.19
C GLU A 113 0.37 2.25 -29.71
N ASN A 114 -0.96 2.20 -29.82
CA ASN A 114 -1.86 3.25 -29.38
C ASN A 114 -2.38 3.02 -27.96
N THR A 115 -2.02 1.89 -27.36
CA THR A 115 -2.45 1.54 -26.00
C THR A 115 -1.35 1.86 -24.98
N ILE A 116 -1.74 2.49 -23.88
CA ILE A 116 -0.86 2.82 -22.76
C ILE A 116 -1.53 2.43 -21.43
N VAL A 117 -0.72 2.17 -20.41
CA VAL A 117 -1.20 2.05 -19.03
C VAL A 117 -1.01 3.37 -18.31
N VAL A 118 -2.10 3.90 -17.76
CA VAL A 118 -2.09 5.16 -17.00
C VAL A 118 -2.38 4.88 -15.52
N PRO A 119 -1.41 5.07 -14.61
CA PRO A 119 -1.66 4.95 -13.18
C PRO A 119 -2.58 6.07 -12.67
N VAL A 120 -3.54 5.73 -11.83
CA VAL A 120 -4.26 6.72 -11.03
C VAL A 120 -3.36 7.07 -9.82
N PRO A 121 -2.83 8.32 -9.73
CA PRO A 121 -1.89 8.67 -8.68
C PRO A 121 -2.49 8.58 -7.27
N ASP A 122 -1.71 8.18 -6.24
CA ASP A 122 -0.29 7.75 -6.31
C ASP A 122 -0.18 6.21 -6.10
N THR A 123 -1.19 5.60 -5.48
CA THR A 123 -1.18 4.23 -4.95
C THR A 123 -1.02 3.16 -6.04
N SER A 124 -1.55 3.41 -7.23
CA SER A 124 -1.58 2.42 -8.32
C SER A 124 -0.28 2.33 -9.14
N LYS A 125 0.71 3.22 -8.93
CA LYS A 125 1.93 3.26 -9.76
C LYS A 125 2.62 1.91 -9.88
N ALA A 126 2.92 1.25 -8.75
CA ALA A 126 3.63 -0.02 -8.77
C ALA A 126 2.88 -1.12 -9.56
N ALA A 127 1.55 -1.16 -9.45
CA ALA A 127 0.73 -2.11 -10.20
C ALA A 127 0.65 -1.74 -11.70
N ALA A 128 0.48 -0.45 -12.01
CA ALA A 128 0.39 0.02 -13.38
C ALA A 128 1.70 -0.21 -14.16
N ASP A 129 2.85 0.09 -13.55
CA ASP A 129 4.15 -0.12 -14.17
C ASP A 129 4.42 -1.61 -14.42
N SER A 130 4.06 -2.47 -13.47
CA SER A 130 4.19 -3.92 -13.61
C SER A 130 3.23 -4.47 -14.69
N MET A 131 1.99 -3.98 -14.73
CA MET A 131 1.02 -4.33 -15.78
C MET A 131 1.52 -3.93 -17.17
N ALA A 132 2.04 -2.70 -17.31
CA ALA A 132 2.57 -2.20 -18.57
C ALA A 132 3.75 -3.03 -19.06
N TYR A 133 4.68 -3.34 -18.15
CA TYR A 133 5.83 -4.20 -18.43
C TYR A 133 5.39 -5.58 -18.93
N GLU A 134 4.45 -6.22 -18.24
CA GLU A 134 3.94 -7.55 -18.58
C GLU A 134 3.18 -7.55 -19.92
N LEU A 135 2.45 -6.48 -20.24
CA LEU A 135 1.74 -6.34 -21.50
C LEU A 135 2.66 -5.95 -22.67
N GLY A 136 3.87 -5.44 -22.41
CA GLY A 136 4.79 -4.95 -23.41
C GLY A 136 4.39 -3.58 -24.01
N ILE A 137 3.62 -2.77 -23.24
CA ILE A 137 3.16 -1.44 -23.67
C ILE A 137 3.65 -0.37 -22.68
N PRO A 138 3.68 0.92 -23.08
CA PRO A 138 4.20 1.97 -22.22
C PRO A 138 3.32 2.24 -20.99
N SER A 139 3.95 2.46 -19.82
CA SER A 139 3.34 3.18 -18.70
C SER A 139 3.60 4.68 -18.86
N ARG A 140 2.56 5.49 -18.71
CA ARG A 140 2.65 6.96 -18.84
C ARG A 140 1.83 7.64 -17.75
N GLU A 141 2.34 8.74 -17.20
CA GLU A 141 1.57 9.63 -16.33
C GLU A 141 0.57 10.43 -17.17
N GLY A 142 -0.62 9.92 -17.34
CA GLY A 142 -1.73 10.61 -18.02
C GLY A 142 -2.61 11.43 -17.09
N LEU A 143 -2.46 11.26 -15.77
CA LEU A 143 -3.24 11.93 -14.73
C LEU A 143 -2.29 12.53 -13.69
N ILE A 144 -2.42 13.84 -13.46
CA ILE A 144 -1.67 14.54 -12.40
C ILE A 144 -2.59 14.84 -11.23
N ARG A 145 -2.15 14.47 -10.02
CA ARG A 145 -2.90 14.73 -8.80
C ARG A 145 -2.73 16.17 -8.33
N ASN A 146 -3.84 16.84 -8.08
CA ASN A 146 -3.84 18.10 -7.35
C ASN A 146 -3.55 17.83 -5.85
N ARG A 147 -2.37 18.23 -5.39
CA ARG A 147 -1.90 18.02 -4.00
C ARG A 147 -2.72 18.81 -2.97
N TYR A 148 -3.41 19.86 -3.39
CA TYR A 148 -4.25 20.70 -2.53
C TYR A 148 -5.67 20.17 -2.39
N ALA A 149 -6.10 19.21 -3.24
CA ALA A 149 -7.40 18.56 -3.13
C ALA A 149 -7.39 17.51 -2.01
N GLY A 150 -8.28 17.67 -1.03
CA GLY A 150 -8.47 16.74 0.08
C GLY A 150 -9.07 15.39 -0.33
N ARG A 151 -9.42 14.57 0.67
CA ARG A 151 -10.03 13.25 0.45
C ARG A 151 -11.46 13.39 -0.06
N THR A 152 -11.76 12.86 -1.24
CA THR A 152 -13.03 13.04 -1.96
C THR A 152 -14.23 12.33 -1.30
N PHE A 153 -13.99 11.22 -0.58
CA PHE A 153 -15.06 10.34 -0.08
C PHE A 153 -15.42 10.51 1.41
N ILE A 154 -14.71 11.37 2.13
CA ILE A 154 -14.95 11.59 3.58
C ILE A 154 -16.01 12.65 3.83
N GLU A 155 -16.25 13.57 2.88
CA GLU A 155 -17.26 14.60 2.99
C GLU A 155 -18.59 14.15 2.39
N GLY A 156 -19.69 14.27 3.15
CA GLY A 156 -21.04 14.01 2.67
C GLY A 156 -21.52 15.11 1.72
N GLY A 157 -22.27 14.74 0.67
CA GLY A 157 -22.95 15.68 -0.24
C GLY A 157 -22.71 15.44 -1.73
N GLY A 158 -23.61 15.92 -2.58
CA GLY A 158 -23.75 15.64 -4.02
C GLY A 158 -22.66 16.20 -4.97
N GLY A 159 -21.46 16.54 -4.45
CA GLY A 159 -20.39 17.15 -5.27
C GLY A 159 -19.22 16.20 -5.63
N ARG A 160 -19.40 14.88 -5.51
CA ARG A 160 -18.31 13.90 -5.70
C ARG A 160 -17.66 13.97 -7.08
N GLN A 161 -18.44 14.15 -8.13
CA GLN A 161 -17.93 14.23 -9.50
C GLN A 161 -17.06 15.48 -9.70
N LYS A 162 -17.56 16.66 -9.33
CA LYS A 162 -16.77 17.92 -9.39
C LYS A 162 -15.48 17.85 -8.55
N LYS A 163 -15.52 17.20 -7.40
CA LYS A 163 -14.34 16.99 -6.57
C LYS A 163 -13.34 16.01 -7.20
N ALA A 164 -13.80 14.95 -7.86
CA ALA A 164 -12.94 14.05 -8.62
C ALA A 164 -12.26 14.76 -9.80
N GLU A 165 -13.01 15.56 -10.54
CA GLU A 165 -12.53 16.41 -11.64
C GLU A 165 -11.49 17.44 -11.17
N SER A 166 -11.69 18.03 -9.98
CA SER A 166 -10.71 18.96 -9.40
C SER A 166 -9.46 18.28 -8.82
N LYS A 167 -9.55 16.98 -8.56
CA LYS A 167 -8.47 16.20 -7.93
C LYS A 167 -7.43 15.70 -8.93
N TYR A 168 -7.85 15.42 -10.16
CA TYR A 168 -6.98 14.90 -11.20
C TYR A 168 -7.07 15.76 -12.44
N THR A 169 -5.92 16.16 -12.95
CA THR A 169 -5.80 16.88 -14.22
C THR A 169 -5.29 15.92 -15.28
N PRO A 170 -6.04 15.67 -16.37
CA PRO A 170 -5.55 14.86 -17.48
C PRO A 170 -4.49 15.60 -18.29
N LEU A 171 -3.42 14.89 -18.67
CA LEU A 171 -2.41 15.37 -19.60
C LEU A 171 -2.84 15.03 -21.03
N ARG A 172 -3.41 16.00 -21.74
CA ARG A 172 -3.94 15.82 -23.09
C ARG A 172 -2.88 15.31 -24.05
N GLU A 173 -1.67 15.84 -23.96
CA GLU A 173 -0.51 15.50 -24.81
C GLU A 173 -0.11 14.02 -24.68
N VAL A 174 -0.49 13.37 -23.58
CA VAL A 174 -0.20 11.96 -23.33
C VAL A 174 -1.36 11.07 -23.74
N LEU A 175 -2.59 11.56 -23.61
CA LEU A 175 -3.82 10.77 -23.75
C LEU A 175 -4.45 10.85 -25.13
N GLU A 176 -4.18 11.95 -25.87
CA GLU A 176 -4.77 12.17 -27.19
C GLU A 176 -4.29 11.10 -28.19
N GLY A 177 -5.23 10.44 -28.85
CA GLY A 177 -4.94 9.35 -29.78
C GLY A 177 -4.63 8.00 -29.15
N LYS A 178 -4.88 7.85 -27.85
CA LYS A 178 -4.71 6.59 -27.13
C LYS A 178 -6.04 5.97 -26.74
#